data_863edb5ee8e2615622acd7cc496b6d06
#
_entry.id   863edb5ee8e2615622acd7cc496b6d06
#
_cell.length_a   1.000
_cell.length_b   1.000
_cell.length_c   1.000
_cell.angle_alpha   90.00
_cell.angle_beta   90.00
_cell.angle_gamma   90.00
#
_symmetry.space_group_name_H-M   'P 1'
#
loop_
_entity.id
_entity.type
_entity.pdbx_description
1 polymer ?
#
loop_
_entity_poly.entity_id
_entity_poly.type
_entity_poly.pdbx_seq_one_letter_code
_entity_poly.pdbx_strand_id
1 'polypeptide(L)'
;MKEFRKVHQFNVFCVNMPAQFAIAKYLQNIDDFGNIATFFQTKRDYLRNALQETPFRLLDCEGTYFLSANFGAISDKQDKEFCYWLTKEHQVATIPFSAFYKDKTDEKVIRFCFAKKQETLDKAIEQLLKIK
;
A
#
# COMPACT_ATOMS: atom_id res chain seq x y z
N MET A 1 25.60 10.60 -5.10
CA MET A 1 25.79 9.13 -4.93
C MET A 1 27.11 8.75 -4.28
N LYS A 2 28.27 9.35 -4.66
CA LYS A 2 29.60 9.00 -4.07
C LYS A 2 29.65 9.23 -2.57
N GLU A 3 29.21 10.39 -2.08
CA GLU A 3 29.18 10.72 -0.65
C GLU A 3 28.16 9.88 0.12
N PHE A 4 27.00 9.60 -0.49
CA PHE A 4 26.01 8.69 0.08
C PHE A 4 26.58 7.28 0.34
N ARG A 5 27.33 6.74 -0.62
CA ARG A 5 28.00 5.43 -0.48
C ARG A 5 29.00 5.41 0.67
N LYS A 6 29.77 6.50 0.87
CA LYS A 6 30.71 6.61 2.00
C LYS A 6 29.99 6.56 3.34
N VAL A 7 28.90 7.33 3.49
CA VAL A 7 28.11 7.31 4.72
C VAL A 7 27.49 5.93 4.95
N HIS A 8 26.90 5.34 3.91
CA HIS A 8 26.27 4.02 3.97
C HIS A 8 27.27 2.93 4.41
N GLN A 9 28.50 2.96 3.91
CA GLN A 9 29.55 2.00 4.26
C GLN A 9 29.82 1.93 5.76
N PHE A 10 29.78 3.07 6.46
CA PHE A 10 30.04 3.14 7.91
C PHE A 10 28.78 2.96 8.74
N ASN A 11 27.60 3.28 8.19
CA ASN A 11 26.35 3.21 8.92
C ASN A 11 25.75 1.79 8.95
N VAL A 12 25.81 1.09 7.83
CA VAL A 12 25.25 -0.27 7.71
C VAL A 12 26.31 -1.33 7.92
N PHE A 13 27.53 -1.13 7.48
CA PHE A 13 28.69 -2.02 7.52
C PHE A 13 28.43 -3.35 6.82
N CYS A 14 27.57 -4.20 7.35
CA CYS A 14 27.15 -5.44 6.71
C CYS A 14 25.66 -5.74 6.97
N VAL A 15 25.05 -6.49 6.07
CA VAL A 15 23.67 -6.97 6.21
C VAL A 15 23.64 -8.14 7.20
N ASN A 16 22.52 -8.32 7.88
CA ASN A 16 22.33 -9.43 8.82
C ASN A 16 22.65 -10.80 8.18
N MET A 17 23.74 -11.43 8.65
CA MET A 17 24.22 -12.68 8.06
C MET A 17 23.21 -13.85 8.16
N PRO A 18 22.58 -14.13 9.30
CA PRO A 18 21.52 -15.15 9.37
C PRO A 18 20.41 -14.97 8.35
N ALA A 19 19.97 -13.71 8.13
CA ALA A 19 18.96 -13.42 7.12
C ALA A 19 19.45 -13.71 5.69
N GLN A 20 20.70 -13.40 5.36
CA GLN A 20 21.29 -13.71 4.06
C GLN A 20 21.32 -15.23 3.80
N PHE A 21 21.76 -16.04 4.78
CA PHE A 21 21.75 -17.49 4.67
C PHE A 21 20.34 -18.06 4.53
N ALA A 22 19.39 -17.55 5.31
CA ALA A 22 18.00 -17.99 5.24
C ALA A 22 17.38 -17.68 3.86
N ILE A 23 17.59 -16.48 3.33
CA ILE A 23 17.11 -16.07 2.02
C ILE A 23 17.80 -16.88 0.91
N ALA A 24 19.14 -17.06 0.98
CA ALA A 24 19.85 -17.83 0.00
C ALA A 24 19.36 -19.29 -0.06
N LYS A 25 19.06 -19.89 1.09
CA LYS A 25 18.48 -21.23 1.17
C LYS A 25 17.05 -21.27 0.62
N TYR A 26 16.21 -20.29 0.96
CA TYR A 26 14.84 -20.18 0.49
C TYR A 26 14.76 -20.03 -1.04
N LEU A 27 15.64 -19.19 -1.62
CA LEU A 27 15.69 -18.94 -3.06
C LEU A 27 16.17 -20.14 -3.91
N GLN A 28 16.65 -21.22 -3.29
CA GLN A 28 16.99 -22.45 -4.02
C GLN A 28 15.73 -23.20 -4.50
N ASN A 29 14.59 -22.94 -3.90
CA ASN A 29 13.32 -23.55 -4.28
C ASN A 29 12.40 -22.50 -4.92
N ILE A 30 12.48 -22.36 -6.24
CA ILE A 30 11.75 -21.34 -7.00
C ILE A 30 10.23 -21.53 -6.94
N ASP A 31 9.76 -22.74 -6.72
CA ASP A 31 8.33 -23.07 -6.65
C ASP A 31 7.65 -22.43 -5.44
N ASP A 32 8.40 -22.17 -4.37
CA ASP A 32 7.88 -21.56 -3.15
C ASP A 32 7.49 -20.08 -3.32
N PHE A 33 8.01 -19.39 -4.33
CA PHE A 33 7.75 -17.96 -4.56
C PHE A 33 7.37 -17.61 -6.00
N GLY A 34 7.32 -18.57 -6.93
CA GLY A 34 6.99 -18.37 -8.35
C GLY A 34 5.62 -17.74 -8.58
N ASN A 35 4.69 -17.89 -7.65
CA ASN A 35 3.30 -17.42 -7.74
C ASN A 35 3.04 -16.08 -7.00
N ILE A 36 4.04 -15.44 -6.42
CA ILE A 36 3.85 -14.21 -5.63
C ILE A 36 3.24 -13.08 -6.46
N ALA A 37 3.69 -12.92 -7.70
CA ALA A 37 3.17 -11.89 -8.60
C ALA A 37 1.66 -12.09 -8.86
N THR A 38 1.25 -13.28 -9.24
CA THR A 38 -0.15 -13.65 -9.49
C THR A 38 -0.99 -13.52 -8.22
N PHE A 39 -0.44 -13.93 -7.07
CA PHE A 39 -1.12 -13.81 -5.77
C PHE A 39 -1.46 -12.35 -5.44
N PHE A 40 -0.51 -11.43 -5.57
CA PHE A 40 -0.76 -10.02 -5.30
C PHE A 40 -1.60 -9.35 -6.39
N GLN A 41 -1.44 -9.74 -7.64
CA GLN A 41 -2.27 -9.25 -8.75
C GLN A 41 -3.74 -9.60 -8.50
N THR A 42 -4.06 -10.83 -8.14
CA THR A 42 -5.43 -11.24 -7.81
C THR A 42 -6.05 -10.37 -6.71
N LYS A 43 -5.31 -10.12 -5.64
CA LYS A 43 -5.77 -9.27 -4.53
C LYS A 43 -5.95 -7.81 -4.93
N ARG A 44 -5.02 -7.28 -5.74
CA ARG A 44 -5.11 -5.94 -6.30
C ARG A 44 -6.37 -5.80 -7.15
N ASP A 45 -6.57 -6.72 -8.09
CA ASP A 45 -7.67 -6.66 -9.03
C ASP A 45 -9.01 -6.82 -8.32
N TYR A 46 -9.07 -7.67 -7.30
CA TYR A 46 -10.24 -7.82 -6.45
C TYR A 46 -10.63 -6.50 -5.77
N LEU A 47 -9.70 -5.85 -5.07
CA LEU A 47 -9.95 -4.55 -4.43
C LEU A 47 -10.24 -3.46 -5.47
N ARG A 48 -9.47 -3.42 -6.56
CA ARG A 48 -9.63 -2.45 -7.65
C ARG A 48 -11.03 -2.49 -8.26
N ASN A 49 -11.51 -3.68 -8.59
CA ASN A 49 -12.82 -3.87 -9.19
C ASN A 49 -13.94 -3.40 -8.26
N ALA A 50 -13.85 -3.74 -6.98
CA ALA A 50 -14.85 -3.30 -6.00
C ALA A 50 -14.86 -1.78 -5.82
N LEU A 51 -13.70 -1.12 -5.82
CA LEU A 51 -13.59 0.33 -5.66
C LEU A 51 -14.04 1.13 -6.90
N GLN A 52 -14.20 0.49 -8.08
CA GLN A 52 -14.80 1.13 -9.26
C GLN A 52 -16.28 1.52 -9.04
N GLU A 53 -16.96 0.86 -8.11
CA GLU A 53 -18.34 1.16 -7.72
C GLU A 53 -18.44 2.32 -6.70
N THR A 54 -17.32 2.96 -6.37
CA THR A 54 -17.21 4.03 -5.39
C THR A 54 -16.78 5.35 -6.05
N PRO A 55 -16.97 6.51 -5.40
CA PRO A 55 -16.48 7.80 -5.92
C PRO A 55 -14.95 7.97 -5.88
N PHE A 56 -14.18 6.98 -5.43
CA PHE A 56 -12.72 7.04 -5.48
C PHE A 56 -12.21 6.98 -6.92
N ARG A 57 -11.34 7.90 -7.30
CA ARG A 57 -10.59 7.83 -8.56
C ARG A 57 -9.30 7.03 -8.34
N LEU A 58 -9.28 5.79 -8.83
CA LEU A 58 -8.14 4.89 -8.69
C LEU A 58 -6.97 5.34 -9.57
N LEU A 59 -5.76 5.26 -9.02
CA LEU A 59 -4.51 5.50 -9.73
C LEU A 59 -3.92 4.18 -10.24
N ASP A 60 -2.98 4.28 -11.18
CA ASP A 60 -2.30 3.10 -11.72
C ASP A 60 -1.46 2.41 -10.64
N CYS A 61 -1.45 1.07 -10.70
CA CYS A 61 -0.75 0.22 -9.76
C CYS A 61 -0.14 -0.97 -10.52
N GLU A 62 1.10 -0.83 -10.93
CA GLU A 62 1.84 -1.85 -11.70
C GLU A 62 2.62 -2.82 -10.80
N GLY A 63 2.68 -2.55 -9.51
CA GLY A 63 3.43 -3.38 -8.56
C GLY A 63 3.12 -3.08 -7.11
N THR A 64 3.94 -3.57 -6.21
CA THR A 64 3.79 -3.49 -4.75
C THR A 64 2.52 -4.19 -4.23
N TYR A 65 2.06 -3.80 -3.05
CA TYR A 65 0.84 -4.30 -2.39
C TYR A 65 -0.07 -3.15 -1.90
N PHE A 66 0.07 -1.99 -2.54
CA PHE A 66 -0.74 -0.80 -2.25
C PHE A 66 -1.46 -0.33 -3.51
N LEU A 67 -2.72 0.05 -3.35
CA LEU A 67 -3.53 0.73 -4.35
C LEU A 67 -3.76 2.17 -3.90
N SER A 68 -3.44 3.12 -4.75
CA SER A 68 -3.63 4.53 -4.49
C SER A 68 -4.94 5.02 -5.10
N ALA A 69 -5.63 5.91 -4.40
CA ALA A 69 -6.86 6.51 -4.88
C ALA A 69 -6.98 7.98 -4.48
N ASN A 70 -7.44 8.79 -5.39
CA ASN A 70 -7.82 10.18 -5.11
C ASN A 70 -9.26 10.21 -4.59
N PHE A 71 -9.47 10.95 -3.49
CA PHE A 71 -10.76 11.08 -2.81
C PHE A 71 -11.38 12.48 -2.95
N GLY A 72 -10.83 13.34 -3.80
CA GLY A 72 -11.27 14.73 -3.94
C GLY A 72 -12.73 14.90 -4.36
N ALA A 73 -13.35 13.88 -4.97
CA ALA A 73 -14.76 13.86 -5.27
C ALA A 73 -15.66 13.56 -4.04
N ILE A 74 -15.07 13.04 -2.95
CA ILE A 74 -15.79 12.60 -1.76
C ILE A 74 -15.77 13.68 -0.68
N SER A 75 -14.64 14.38 -0.51
CA SER A 75 -14.45 15.30 0.60
C SER A 75 -13.37 16.35 0.35
N ASP A 76 -13.63 17.57 0.87
CA ASP A 76 -12.65 18.67 0.91
C ASP A 76 -11.63 18.56 2.06
N LYS A 77 -11.75 17.57 2.94
CA LYS A 77 -10.80 17.33 4.03
C LYS A 77 -9.38 17.15 3.49
N GLN A 78 -8.39 17.50 4.30
CA GLN A 78 -7.02 17.10 4.03
C GLN A 78 -6.87 15.57 4.12
N ASP A 79 -5.89 15.01 3.42
CA ASP A 79 -5.70 13.55 3.31
C ASP A 79 -5.55 12.85 4.67
N LYS A 80 -4.83 13.48 5.61
CA LYS A 80 -4.68 12.97 6.98
C LYS A 80 -6.01 12.94 7.73
N GLU A 81 -6.79 14.00 7.63
CA GLU A 81 -8.10 14.09 8.27
C GLU A 81 -9.08 13.10 7.65
N PHE A 82 -9.01 12.94 6.32
CA PHE A 82 -9.82 11.97 5.61
C PHE A 82 -9.47 10.52 6.02
N CYS A 83 -8.20 10.20 6.18
CA CYS A 83 -7.77 8.89 6.70
C CYS A 83 -8.30 8.63 8.12
N TYR A 84 -8.30 9.63 9.00
CA TYR A 84 -8.89 9.50 10.33
C TYR A 84 -10.41 9.32 10.28
N TRP A 85 -11.09 10.05 9.41
CA TRP A 85 -12.52 9.90 9.20
C TRP A 85 -12.85 8.49 8.68
N LEU A 86 -12.16 7.99 7.65
CA LEU A 86 -12.32 6.62 7.15
C LEU A 86 -12.15 5.58 8.26
N THR A 87 -11.14 5.77 9.11
CA THR A 87 -10.87 4.83 10.19
C THR A 87 -11.98 4.84 11.24
N LYS A 88 -12.49 6.01 11.62
CA LYS A 88 -13.50 6.15 12.67
C LYS A 88 -14.89 5.76 12.21
N GLU A 89 -15.31 6.23 11.04
CA GLU A 89 -16.70 6.09 10.58
C GLU A 89 -16.88 4.82 9.73
N HIS A 90 -15.85 4.41 8.99
CA HIS A 90 -15.94 3.26 8.08
C HIS A 90 -15.04 2.08 8.49
N GLN A 91 -14.25 2.20 9.57
CA GLN A 91 -13.37 1.15 10.08
C GLN A 91 -12.31 0.69 9.05
N VAL A 92 -11.98 1.54 8.09
CA VAL A 92 -10.98 1.28 7.05
C VAL A 92 -9.76 2.18 7.25
N ALA A 93 -8.63 1.57 7.64
CA ALA A 93 -7.37 2.29 7.81
C ALA A 93 -6.66 2.47 6.47
N THR A 94 -6.28 3.71 6.17
CA THR A 94 -5.53 4.10 4.97
C THR A 94 -4.35 4.99 5.34
N ILE A 95 -3.44 5.23 4.39
CA ILE A 95 -2.26 6.07 4.63
C ILE A 95 -2.35 7.32 3.75
N PRO A 96 -2.24 8.53 4.32
CA PRO A 96 -2.22 9.77 3.56
C PRO A 96 -0.91 9.92 2.78
N PHE A 97 -0.96 10.39 1.53
CA PHE A 97 0.24 10.61 0.71
C PHE A 97 1.10 11.76 1.18
N SER A 98 0.50 12.80 1.77
CA SER A 98 1.24 13.94 2.33
C SER A 98 2.27 13.55 3.40
N ALA A 99 2.08 12.38 4.04
CA ALA A 99 3.04 11.86 5.01
C ALA A 99 4.43 11.53 4.41
N PHE A 100 4.51 11.34 3.08
CA PHE A 100 5.74 11.01 2.37
C PHE A 100 6.42 12.22 1.73
N TYR A 101 5.75 13.38 1.69
CA TYR A 101 6.29 14.61 1.11
C TYR A 101 6.95 15.49 2.18
N LYS A 102 8.09 16.07 1.85
CA LYS A 102 8.83 16.97 2.75
C LYS A 102 7.99 18.21 3.10
N ASP A 103 7.28 18.75 2.13
CA ASP A 103 6.43 19.95 2.23
C ASP A 103 4.99 19.63 2.65
N LYS A 104 4.68 18.33 2.87
CA LYS A 104 3.34 17.85 3.22
C LYS A 104 2.24 18.25 2.23
N THR A 105 2.58 18.43 0.97
CA THR A 105 1.62 18.71 -0.10
C THR A 105 0.51 17.67 -0.09
N ASP A 106 -0.74 18.12 -0.07
CA ASP A 106 -1.94 17.27 -0.12
C ASP A 106 -2.52 17.25 -1.55
N GLU A 107 -2.38 16.12 -2.22
CA GLU A 107 -2.95 15.85 -3.55
C GLU A 107 -4.30 15.14 -3.49
N LYS A 108 -4.93 15.08 -2.30
CA LYS A 108 -6.16 14.31 -2.04
C LYS A 108 -6.02 12.83 -2.36
N VAL A 109 -4.82 12.27 -2.15
CA VAL A 109 -4.52 10.87 -2.45
C VAL A 109 -4.26 10.10 -1.16
N ILE A 110 -4.88 8.94 -1.06
CA ILE A 110 -4.68 7.96 0.02
C ILE A 110 -4.24 6.62 -0.56
N ARG A 111 -3.69 5.78 0.29
CA ARG A 111 -3.16 4.47 -0.08
C ARG A 111 -3.83 3.35 0.70
N PHE A 112 -4.44 2.42 -0.01
CA PHE A 112 -5.00 1.17 0.51
C PHE A 112 -3.96 0.06 0.45
N CYS A 113 -3.91 -0.81 1.47
CA CYS A 113 -3.07 -2.01 1.46
C CYS A 113 -3.94 -3.23 1.12
N PHE A 114 -3.66 -3.91 -0.01
CA PHE A 114 -4.36 -5.13 -0.40
C PHE A 114 -3.66 -6.42 0.05
N ALA A 115 -2.47 -6.33 0.68
CA ALA A 115 -1.81 -7.49 1.31
C ALA A 115 -2.52 -7.88 2.61
N LYS A 116 -3.77 -8.29 2.49
CA LYS A 116 -4.65 -8.66 3.60
C LYS A 116 -5.28 -10.03 3.33
N LYS A 117 -5.87 -10.63 4.38
CA LYS A 117 -6.73 -11.80 4.21
C LYS A 117 -7.99 -11.41 3.43
N GLN A 118 -8.59 -12.36 2.72
CA GLN A 118 -9.79 -12.12 1.93
C GLN A 118 -10.92 -11.52 2.79
N GLU A 119 -11.21 -12.10 3.94
CA GLU A 119 -12.22 -11.60 4.89
C GLU A 119 -12.02 -10.15 5.32
N THR A 120 -10.75 -9.69 5.39
CA THR A 120 -10.43 -8.30 5.74
C THR A 120 -10.74 -7.36 4.57
N LEU A 121 -10.45 -7.80 3.33
CA LEU A 121 -10.78 -7.05 2.12
C LEU A 121 -12.30 -6.95 1.95
N ASP A 122 -13.02 -8.04 2.16
CA ASP A 122 -14.49 -8.10 2.05
C ASP A 122 -15.15 -7.09 3.00
N LYS A 123 -14.75 -7.10 4.28
CA LYS A 123 -15.24 -6.15 5.28
C LYS A 123 -14.92 -4.70 4.92
N ALA A 124 -13.71 -4.44 4.44
CA ALA A 124 -13.32 -3.09 4.02
C ALA A 124 -14.14 -2.62 2.81
N ILE A 125 -14.31 -3.48 1.81
CA ILE A 125 -15.12 -3.20 0.60
C ILE A 125 -16.57 -2.88 0.99
N GLU A 126 -17.18 -3.70 1.85
CA GLU A 126 -18.54 -3.45 2.35
C GLU A 126 -18.71 -2.06 2.96
N GLN A 127 -17.72 -1.57 3.69
CA GLN A 127 -17.76 -0.24 4.28
C GLN A 127 -17.50 0.87 3.26
N LEU A 128 -16.57 0.65 2.32
CA LEU A 128 -16.23 1.63 1.29
C LEU A 128 -17.37 1.85 0.28
N LEU A 129 -18.15 0.82 -0.02
CA LEU A 129 -19.34 0.92 -0.88
C LEU A 129 -20.47 1.76 -0.28
N LYS A 130 -20.46 2.05 1.02
CA LYS A 130 -21.42 2.96 1.68
C LYS A 130 -21.08 4.43 1.47
N ILE A 131 -19.90 4.74 0.96
CA ILE A 131 -19.45 6.11 0.67
C ILE A 131 -20.06 6.53 -0.69
N LYS A 132 -20.75 7.66 -0.67
CA LYS A 132 -21.44 8.22 -1.84
C LYS A 132 -20.85 9.57 -2.21
#